data_f5212dde4dbd7f29bf7a56896eac95a0
#
_entry.id   f5212dde4dbd7f29bf7a56896eac95a0
#
_cell.length_a   1.000
_cell.length_b   1.000
_cell.length_c   1.000
_cell.angle_alpha   90.00
_cell.angle_beta   90.00
_cell.angle_gamma   90.00
#
_symmetry.space_group_name_H-M   'P 1'
#
loop_
_entity.id
_entity.type
_entity.pdbx_description
1 polymer ?
#
loop_
_entity_poly.entity_id
_entity_poly.type
_entity_poly.pdbx_seq_one_letter_code
_entity_poly.pdbx_strand_id
1 'polypeptide(L)'
;LFMIALKDQNIELTLENLINLFEFVVSPADRIVTGAVYTPLYIRDFIINRAFENIPTNMDGYKIADISCGCGGFLFSVAQKIKQHTDLTFSQIFSQHIFGLDIQPYSITRSKLLLSLLALTQGEDIPIFDFQLYTGDALSFKWDKTINGFQGFDVIVGNPPYVRYRNLNEETKVLLTVSYTHLRAH
;
A
#
# COMPACT_ATOMS: atom_id res chain seq x y z
N LEU A 1 -7.61 -11.68 -25.99
CA LEU A 1 -8.01 -13.02 -25.53
C LEU A 1 -8.51 -12.98 -24.08
N PHE A 2 -7.73 -12.50 -23.11
CA PHE A 2 -8.14 -12.43 -21.69
C PHE A 2 -9.37 -11.52 -21.45
N MET A 3 -9.41 -10.34 -22.05
CA MET A 3 -10.55 -9.41 -21.98
C MET A 3 -11.83 -9.97 -22.60
N ILE A 4 -11.71 -10.79 -23.66
CA ILE A 4 -12.85 -11.47 -24.29
C ILE A 4 -13.38 -12.55 -23.35
N ALA A 5 -12.51 -13.35 -22.75
CA ALA A 5 -12.90 -14.39 -21.81
C ALA A 5 -13.61 -13.83 -20.55
N LEU A 6 -13.23 -12.64 -20.07
CA LEU A 6 -13.91 -11.97 -18.95
C LEU A 6 -15.31 -11.47 -19.35
N LYS A 7 -15.46 -10.92 -20.57
CA LYS A 7 -16.78 -10.52 -21.10
C LYS A 7 -17.74 -11.69 -21.26
N ASP A 8 -17.24 -12.84 -21.74
CA ASP A 8 -18.04 -14.05 -21.96
C ASP A 8 -18.55 -14.64 -20.63
N GLN A 9 -17.90 -14.34 -19.49
CA GLN A 9 -18.32 -14.78 -18.16
C GLN A 9 -19.11 -13.72 -17.37
N ASN A 10 -19.51 -12.61 -17.99
CA ASN A 10 -20.20 -11.49 -17.32
C ASN A 10 -19.42 -10.93 -16.11
N ILE A 11 -18.09 -11.01 -16.11
CA ILE A 11 -17.26 -10.45 -15.05
C ILE A 11 -17.06 -8.97 -15.35
N GLU A 12 -17.61 -8.12 -14.51
CA GLU A 12 -17.38 -6.68 -14.56
C GLU A 12 -15.93 -6.37 -14.19
N LEU A 13 -15.22 -5.65 -15.06
CA LEU A 13 -13.84 -5.20 -14.83
C LEU A 13 -13.84 -3.98 -13.91
N THR A 14 -13.98 -4.22 -12.61
CA THR A 14 -13.78 -3.20 -11.59
C THR A 14 -12.31 -3.12 -11.18
N LEU A 15 -11.90 -1.99 -10.61
CA LEU A 15 -10.54 -1.86 -10.03
C LEU A 15 -10.34 -2.81 -8.85
N GLU A 16 -11.42 -3.14 -8.11
CA GLU A 16 -11.36 -4.16 -7.06
C GLU A 16 -11.09 -5.56 -7.63
N ASN A 17 -11.70 -5.92 -8.76
CA ASN A 17 -11.39 -7.19 -9.45
C ASN A 17 -9.94 -7.21 -9.97
N LEU A 18 -9.38 -6.06 -10.33
CA LEU A 18 -7.97 -5.95 -10.71
C LEU A 18 -7.04 -6.17 -9.50
N ILE A 19 -7.39 -5.63 -8.32
CA ILE A 19 -6.67 -5.91 -7.07
C ILE A 19 -6.67 -7.42 -6.80
N ASN A 20 -7.84 -8.05 -6.84
CA ASN A 20 -7.98 -9.49 -6.64
C ASN A 20 -7.15 -10.29 -7.63
N LEU A 21 -7.11 -9.86 -8.90
CA LEU A 21 -6.30 -10.51 -9.93
C LEU A 21 -4.80 -10.37 -9.64
N PHE A 22 -4.34 -9.20 -9.26
CA PHE A 22 -2.93 -8.97 -8.92
C PHE A 22 -2.49 -9.83 -7.75
N GLU A 23 -3.35 -9.97 -6.74
CA GLU A 23 -3.10 -10.85 -5.60
C GLU A 23 -3.14 -12.33 -6.02
N PHE A 24 -4.07 -12.72 -6.89
CA PHE A 24 -4.18 -14.11 -7.35
C PHE A 24 -2.96 -14.57 -8.15
N VAL A 25 -2.37 -13.70 -8.96
CA VAL A 25 -1.22 -14.02 -9.83
C VAL A 25 0.08 -14.22 -9.04
N VAL A 26 0.14 -13.81 -7.77
CA VAL A 26 1.28 -14.14 -6.90
C VAL A 26 1.31 -15.66 -6.66
N SER A 27 2.41 -16.31 -7.02
CA SER A 27 2.49 -17.77 -6.94
C SER A 27 2.30 -18.29 -5.52
N PRO A 28 1.71 -19.47 -5.32
CA PRO A 28 1.60 -20.07 -3.99
C PRO A 28 2.96 -20.22 -3.27
N ALA A 29 4.03 -20.50 -4.02
CA ALA A 29 5.37 -20.59 -3.48
C ALA A 29 5.86 -19.23 -2.95
N ASP A 30 5.66 -18.15 -3.71
CA ASP A 30 6.02 -16.81 -3.30
C ASP A 30 5.20 -16.36 -2.07
N ARG A 31 3.91 -16.70 -2.01
CA ARG A 31 3.07 -16.42 -0.83
C ARG A 31 3.59 -17.09 0.44
N ILE A 32 4.05 -18.35 0.35
CA ILE A 32 4.60 -19.05 1.50
C ILE A 32 5.91 -18.40 1.96
N VAL A 33 6.76 -17.99 1.03
CA VAL A 33 8.05 -17.37 1.32
C VAL A 33 7.89 -15.95 1.85
N THR A 34 7.02 -15.16 1.23
CA THR A 34 6.81 -13.75 1.58
C THR A 34 5.82 -13.55 2.72
N GLY A 35 5.02 -14.57 3.07
CA GLY A 35 3.95 -14.44 4.07
C GLY A 35 2.81 -13.52 3.61
N ALA A 36 2.73 -13.22 2.32
CA ALA A 36 1.72 -12.32 1.78
C ALA A 36 0.31 -12.91 1.88
N VAL A 37 -0.59 -12.18 2.52
CA VAL A 37 -1.99 -12.55 2.70
C VAL A 37 -2.86 -11.44 2.15
N TYR A 38 -3.77 -11.79 1.24
CA TYR A 38 -4.78 -10.87 0.72
C TYR A 38 -5.72 -10.37 1.84
N THR A 39 -5.99 -9.07 1.82
CA THR A 39 -6.95 -8.46 2.75
C THR A 39 -8.26 -8.18 2.01
N PRO A 40 -9.36 -8.90 2.32
CA PRO A 40 -10.67 -8.67 1.72
C PRO A 40 -11.13 -7.21 1.87
N LEU A 41 -11.87 -6.72 0.87
CA LEU A 41 -12.34 -5.34 0.81
C LEU A 41 -13.03 -4.90 2.10
N TYR A 42 -13.94 -5.71 2.67
CA TYR A 42 -14.68 -5.34 3.87
C TYR A 42 -13.79 -5.15 5.12
N ILE A 43 -12.65 -5.89 5.21
CA ILE A 43 -11.66 -5.72 6.28
C ILE A 43 -10.86 -4.44 6.02
N ARG A 44 -10.43 -4.21 4.79
CA ARG A 44 -9.73 -2.98 4.38
C ARG A 44 -10.57 -1.75 4.70
N ASP A 45 -11.84 -1.75 4.30
CA ASP A 45 -12.78 -0.66 4.54
C ASP A 45 -13.01 -0.42 6.03
N PHE A 46 -13.14 -1.48 6.82
CA PHE A 46 -13.27 -1.38 8.27
C PHE A 46 -12.05 -0.67 8.90
N ILE A 47 -10.84 -1.14 8.54
CA ILE A 47 -9.58 -0.55 9.06
C ILE A 47 -9.45 0.91 8.65
N ILE A 48 -9.71 1.24 7.39
CA ILE A 48 -9.59 2.60 6.87
C ILE A 48 -10.64 3.51 7.47
N ASN A 49 -11.90 3.09 7.56
CA ASN A 49 -12.94 3.90 8.20
C ASN A 49 -12.56 4.22 9.65
N ARG A 50 -12.03 3.24 10.37
CA ARG A 50 -11.58 3.44 11.75
C ARG A 50 -10.39 4.40 11.85
N ALA A 51 -9.42 4.27 10.93
CA ALA A 51 -8.28 5.19 10.85
C ALA A 51 -8.72 6.64 10.58
N PHE A 52 -9.75 6.81 9.74
CA PHE A 52 -10.24 8.13 9.34
C PHE A 52 -11.16 8.81 10.36
N GLU A 53 -11.62 8.14 11.43
CA GLU A 53 -12.43 8.77 12.48
C GLU A 53 -11.76 9.99 13.14
N ASN A 54 -10.45 10.02 13.18
CA ASN A 54 -9.65 11.06 13.83
C ASN A 54 -8.76 11.86 12.86
N ILE A 55 -8.91 11.66 11.56
CA ILE A 55 -8.13 12.42 10.56
C ILE A 55 -8.78 13.80 10.38
N PRO A 56 -7.99 14.90 10.44
CA PRO A 56 -8.51 16.23 10.21
C PRO A 56 -8.98 16.41 8.77
N THR A 57 -10.01 17.22 8.56
CA THR A 57 -10.49 17.59 7.20
C THR A 57 -9.46 18.38 6.42
N ASN A 58 -8.63 19.17 7.12
CA ASN A 58 -7.43 19.75 6.52
C ASN A 58 -6.30 18.73 6.57
N MET A 59 -5.93 18.20 5.41
CA MET A 59 -4.89 17.20 5.24
C MET A 59 -3.48 17.80 5.12
N ASP A 60 -3.29 19.12 5.34
CA ASP A 60 -2.00 19.78 5.15
C ASP A 60 -0.86 19.06 5.89
N GLY A 61 0.10 18.55 5.12
CA GLY A 61 1.24 17.82 5.63
C GLY A 61 0.94 16.42 6.18
N TYR A 62 -0.33 15.99 6.20
CA TYR A 62 -0.73 14.69 6.75
C TYR A 62 -0.27 13.53 5.85
N LYS A 63 0.38 12.54 6.43
CA LYS A 63 1.00 11.42 5.71
C LYS A 63 0.45 10.09 6.20
N ILE A 64 -0.10 9.32 5.27
CA ILE A 64 -0.62 7.98 5.51
C ILE A 64 0.23 6.97 4.76
N ALA A 65 0.72 5.94 5.44
CA ALA A 65 1.60 4.95 4.84
C ALA A 65 1.04 3.53 4.92
N ASP A 66 1.41 2.72 3.92
CA ASP A 66 1.40 1.27 3.99
C ASP A 66 2.82 0.76 3.73
N ILE A 67 3.47 0.26 4.78
CA ILE A 67 4.88 -0.15 4.73
C ILE A 67 5.09 -1.60 4.26
N SER A 68 4.02 -2.25 3.81
CA SER A 68 4.00 -3.59 3.21
C SER A 68 2.88 -3.68 2.16
N CYS A 69 2.87 -2.69 1.25
CA CYS A 69 1.69 -2.33 0.49
C CYS A 69 1.24 -3.37 -0.55
N GLY A 70 2.05 -4.38 -0.86
CA GLY A 70 1.71 -5.37 -1.86
C GLY A 70 1.34 -4.73 -3.20
N CYS A 71 0.20 -5.12 -3.75
CA CYS A 71 -0.32 -4.54 -4.99
C CYS A 71 -1.09 -3.23 -4.79
N GLY A 72 -1.05 -2.63 -3.60
CA GLY A 72 -1.60 -1.29 -3.34
C GLY A 72 -3.06 -1.26 -2.90
N GLY A 73 -3.64 -2.38 -2.46
CA GLY A 73 -5.06 -2.42 -2.07
C GLY A 73 -5.43 -1.44 -0.96
N PHE A 74 -4.63 -1.33 0.09
CA PHE A 74 -4.85 -0.32 1.15
C PHE A 74 -4.64 1.10 0.63
N LEU A 75 -3.58 1.35 -0.15
CA LEU A 75 -3.31 2.68 -0.72
C LEU A 75 -4.43 3.14 -1.65
N PHE A 76 -5.01 2.22 -2.44
CA PHE A 76 -6.18 2.47 -3.27
C PHE A 76 -7.38 2.94 -2.44
N SER A 77 -7.74 2.20 -1.39
CA SER A 77 -8.87 2.54 -0.53
C SER A 77 -8.61 3.83 0.27
N VAL A 78 -7.37 4.07 0.72
CA VAL A 78 -6.97 5.34 1.37
C VAL A 78 -7.13 6.51 0.40
N ALA A 79 -6.63 6.39 -0.85
CA ALA A 79 -6.74 7.45 -1.84
C ALA A 79 -8.19 7.82 -2.15
N GLN A 80 -9.06 6.81 -2.31
CA GLN A 80 -10.50 7.03 -2.47
C GLN A 80 -11.10 7.74 -1.25
N LYS A 81 -10.71 7.34 -0.04
CA LYS A 81 -11.23 7.92 1.19
C LYS A 81 -10.80 9.38 1.35
N ILE A 82 -9.54 9.73 1.06
CA ILE A 82 -9.07 11.12 1.05
C ILE A 82 -9.88 11.93 0.02
N LYS A 83 -10.03 11.42 -1.19
CA LYS A 83 -10.79 12.09 -2.26
C LYS A 83 -12.24 12.38 -1.88
N GLN A 84 -12.88 11.48 -1.11
CA GLN A 84 -14.25 11.67 -0.60
C GLN A 84 -14.38 12.76 0.47
N HIS A 85 -13.29 13.06 1.19
CA HIS A 85 -13.28 13.99 2.33
C HIS A 85 -12.61 15.33 2.02
N THR A 86 -12.00 15.46 0.85
CA THR A 86 -11.22 16.65 0.45
C THR A 86 -11.44 17.00 -1.02
N ASP A 87 -11.10 18.23 -1.40
CA ASP A 87 -11.07 18.68 -2.80
C ASP A 87 -9.73 18.38 -3.51
N LEU A 88 -8.82 17.63 -2.85
CA LEU A 88 -7.52 17.29 -3.41
C LEU A 88 -7.66 16.48 -4.71
N THR A 89 -6.80 16.74 -5.67
CA THR A 89 -6.65 15.89 -6.85
C THR A 89 -5.93 14.58 -6.49
N PHE A 90 -6.12 13.52 -7.28
CA PHE A 90 -5.35 12.29 -7.08
C PHE A 90 -3.85 12.52 -7.23
N SER A 91 -3.45 13.42 -8.14
CA SER A 91 -2.04 13.82 -8.27
C SER A 91 -1.47 14.38 -6.96
N GLN A 92 -2.22 15.24 -6.27
CA GLN A 92 -1.84 15.77 -4.95
C GLN A 92 -1.82 14.66 -3.89
N ILE A 93 -2.84 13.81 -3.88
CA ILE A 93 -2.94 12.68 -2.93
C ILE A 93 -1.72 11.75 -3.08
N PHE A 94 -1.36 11.38 -4.31
CA PHE A 94 -0.26 10.44 -4.58
C PHE A 94 1.12 11.03 -4.26
N SER A 95 1.31 12.34 -4.50
CA SER A 95 2.60 12.99 -4.29
C SER A 95 2.83 13.47 -2.86
N GLN A 96 1.77 13.70 -2.05
CA GLN A 96 1.91 14.38 -0.77
C GLN A 96 1.37 13.61 0.43
N HIS A 97 0.35 12.74 0.24
CA HIS A 97 -0.43 12.19 1.34
C HIS A 97 -0.32 10.68 1.51
N ILE A 98 -0.08 9.92 0.43
CA ILE A 98 0.02 8.47 0.51
C ILE A 98 1.44 7.99 0.22
N PHE A 99 1.93 7.09 1.06
CA PHE A 99 3.28 6.53 0.99
C PHE A 99 3.20 5.01 1.02
N GLY A 100 3.98 4.35 0.17
CA GLY A 100 4.01 2.90 0.12
C GLY A 100 5.42 2.34 0.09
N LEU A 101 5.59 1.21 0.72
CA LEU A 101 6.82 0.43 0.68
C LEU A 101 6.48 -1.04 0.49
N ASP A 102 7.22 -1.71 -0.37
CA ASP A 102 7.17 -3.16 -0.50
C ASP A 102 8.55 -3.69 -0.88
N ILE A 103 8.88 -4.88 -0.41
CA ILE A 103 10.16 -5.52 -0.72
C ILE A 103 10.24 -5.94 -2.20
N GLN A 104 9.10 -6.16 -2.85
CA GLN A 104 9.01 -6.64 -4.21
C GLN A 104 8.82 -5.49 -5.22
N PRO A 105 9.76 -5.28 -6.16
CA PRO A 105 9.63 -4.21 -7.17
C PRO A 105 8.36 -4.32 -8.02
N TYR A 106 7.92 -5.55 -8.31
CA TYR A 106 6.70 -5.77 -9.10
C TYR A 106 5.43 -5.32 -8.35
N SER A 107 5.41 -5.42 -7.01
CA SER A 107 4.32 -4.93 -6.19
C SER A 107 4.17 -3.42 -6.34
N ILE A 108 5.27 -2.69 -6.25
CA ILE A 108 5.30 -1.23 -6.45
C ILE A 108 4.82 -0.84 -7.86
N THR A 109 5.26 -1.58 -8.90
CA THR A 109 4.79 -1.33 -10.27
C THR A 109 3.28 -1.53 -10.40
N ARG A 110 2.72 -2.59 -9.80
CA ARG A 110 1.28 -2.86 -9.80
C ARG A 110 0.51 -1.81 -9.02
N SER A 111 1.03 -1.37 -7.86
CA SER A 111 0.43 -0.29 -7.06
C SER A 111 0.36 1.01 -7.84
N LYS A 112 1.44 1.40 -8.54
CA LYS A 112 1.45 2.59 -9.41
C LYS A 112 0.43 2.48 -10.53
N LEU A 113 0.34 1.32 -11.19
CA LEU A 113 -0.66 1.07 -12.23
C LEU A 113 -2.08 1.18 -11.68
N LEU A 114 -2.37 0.55 -10.55
CA LEU A 114 -3.69 0.58 -9.91
C LEU A 114 -4.13 2.00 -9.56
N LEU A 115 -3.24 2.78 -8.95
CA LEU A 115 -3.51 4.17 -8.56
C LEU A 115 -3.66 5.08 -9.79
N SER A 116 -2.85 4.89 -10.84
CA SER A 116 -3.02 5.62 -12.11
C SER A 116 -4.38 5.33 -12.75
N LEU A 117 -4.81 4.07 -12.77
CA LEU A 117 -6.12 3.69 -13.27
C LEU A 117 -7.26 4.28 -12.42
N LEU A 118 -7.08 4.36 -11.10
CA LEU A 118 -8.04 5.03 -10.22
C LEU A 118 -8.21 6.50 -10.63
N ALA A 119 -7.12 7.25 -10.75
CA ALA A 119 -7.17 8.65 -11.15
C ALA A 119 -7.81 8.82 -12.55
N LEU A 120 -7.41 8.01 -13.51
CA LEU A 120 -7.93 8.02 -14.86
C LEU A 120 -9.45 7.76 -14.90
N THR A 121 -9.96 6.77 -14.14
CA THR A 121 -11.41 6.49 -14.07
C THR A 121 -12.21 7.61 -13.41
N GLN A 122 -11.55 8.48 -12.68
CA GLN A 122 -12.15 9.67 -12.06
C GLN A 122 -11.89 10.96 -12.84
N GLY A 123 -11.39 10.84 -14.07
CA GLY A 123 -11.20 11.94 -15.00
C GLY A 123 -9.88 12.71 -14.87
N GLU A 124 -8.93 12.22 -14.07
CA GLU A 124 -7.59 12.79 -13.99
C GLU A 124 -6.65 12.05 -14.95
N ASP A 125 -6.63 12.49 -16.21
CA ASP A 125 -5.75 11.97 -17.26
C ASP A 125 -4.53 12.88 -17.39
N ILE A 126 -3.46 12.56 -16.66
CA ILE A 126 -2.19 13.28 -16.74
C ILE A 126 -1.06 12.33 -17.21
N PRO A 127 -0.07 12.84 -17.95
CA PRO A 127 0.98 11.99 -18.55
C PRO A 127 1.78 11.17 -17.53
N ILE A 128 2.07 11.75 -16.36
CA ILE A 128 2.90 11.13 -15.32
C ILE A 128 2.40 11.56 -13.95
N PHE A 129 2.11 10.59 -13.07
CA PHE A 129 1.88 10.83 -11.65
C PHE A 129 3.19 10.71 -10.86
N ASP A 130 3.39 11.61 -9.90
CA ASP A 130 4.44 11.49 -8.89
C ASP A 130 3.93 10.64 -7.73
N PHE A 131 4.63 9.55 -7.43
CA PHE A 131 4.24 8.60 -6.39
C PHE A 131 5.30 8.48 -5.30
N GLN A 132 4.88 8.54 -4.06
CA GLN A 132 5.72 8.23 -2.90
C GLN A 132 5.72 6.72 -2.61
N LEU A 133 6.04 5.92 -3.63
CA LEU A 133 6.05 4.46 -3.58
C LEU A 133 7.45 3.91 -3.82
N TYR A 134 7.99 3.18 -2.85
CA TYR A 134 9.38 2.77 -2.80
C TYR A 134 9.52 1.25 -2.71
N THR A 135 10.64 0.74 -3.22
CA THR A 135 11.04 -0.66 -3.03
C THR A 135 12.06 -0.76 -1.92
N GLY A 136 11.81 -1.61 -0.94
CA GLY A 136 12.73 -1.82 0.17
C GLY A 136 12.16 -2.69 1.28
N ASP A 137 13.02 -3.08 2.20
CA ASP A 137 12.64 -3.82 3.40
C ASP A 137 12.20 -2.85 4.50
N ALA A 138 10.97 -3.01 4.99
CA ALA A 138 10.36 -2.16 6.00
C ALA A 138 11.16 -2.07 7.31
N LEU A 139 11.93 -3.08 7.66
CA LEU A 139 12.75 -3.11 8.88
C LEU A 139 14.02 -2.27 8.77
N SER A 140 14.52 -2.04 7.56
CA SER A 140 15.79 -1.36 7.32
C SER A 140 15.67 -0.08 6.49
N PHE A 141 14.49 0.21 5.92
CA PHE A 141 14.28 1.36 5.05
C PHE A 141 14.46 2.69 5.80
N LYS A 142 15.22 3.60 5.21
CA LYS A 142 15.57 4.89 5.82
C LYS A 142 14.70 6.01 5.26
N TRP A 143 13.51 6.19 5.84
CA TRP A 143 12.55 7.20 5.44
C TRP A 143 13.11 8.63 5.54
N ASP A 144 13.88 8.91 6.60
CA ASP A 144 14.54 10.18 6.84
C ASP A 144 15.58 10.57 5.79
N LYS A 145 16.18 9.58 5.12
CA LYS A 145 17.10 9.78 3.99
C LYS A 145 16.40 9.87 2.64
N THR A 146 15.20 9.33 2.55
CA THR A 146 14.45 9.23 1.31
C THR A 146 13.52 10.43 1.11
N ILE A 147 12.89 10.89 2.19
CA ILE A 147 11.95 12.00 2.19
C ILE A 147 12.58 13.17 2.95
N ASN A 148 12.78 14.29 2.24
CA ASN A 148 13.36 15.48 2.84
C ASN A 148 12.45 16.04 3.95
N GLY A 149 12.99 16.29 5.13
CA GLY A 149 12.25 16.80 6.28
C GLY A 149 11.26 15.81 6.89
N PHE A 150 11.46 14.51 6.69
CA PHE A 150 10.58 13.48 7.24
C PHE A 150 10.59 13.49 8.77
N GLN A 151 9.42 13.61 9.37
CA GLN A 151 9.20 13.60 10.83
C GLN A 151 8.44 12.37 11.31
N GLY A 152 7.92 11.57 10.38
CA GLY A 152 7.08 10.39 10.63
C GLY A 152 5.85 10.35 9.76
N PHE A 153 5.09 9.27 9.91
CA PHE A 153 3.76 9.14 9.36
C PHE A 153 2.72 9.41 10.44
N ASP A 154 1.62 10.09 10.08
CA ASP A 154 0.52 10.34 11.00
C ASP A 154 -0.32 9.09 11.20
N VAL A 155 -0.46 8.28 10.14
CA VAL A 155 -1.17 7.00 10.16
C VAL A 155 -0.40 5.96 9.35
N ILE A 156 -0.32 4.75 9.89
CA ILE A 156 0.13 3.58 9.15
C ILE A 156 -1.03 2.58 9.10
N VAL A 157 -1.42 2.21 7.89
CA VAL A 157 -2.42 1.18 7.63
C VAL A 157 -1.77 0.05 6.84
N GLY A 158 -2.26 -1.17 6.96
CA GLY A 158 -1.75 -2.28 6.18
C GLY A 158 -1.98 -3.62 6.84
N ASN A 159 -1.62 -4.67 6.14
CA ASN A 159 -1.59 -6.04 6.63
C ASN A 159 -0.17 -6.60 6.44
N PRO A 160 0.72 -6.44 7.43
CA PRO A 160 2.11 -6.86 7.29
C PRO A 160 2.22 -8.39 7.12
N PRO A 161 3.25 -8.87 6.42
CA PRO A 161 3.42 -10.29 6.13
C PRO A 161 3.64 -11.12 7.39
N TYR A 162 2.97 -12.29 7.46
CA TYR A 162 3.07 -13.23 8.58
C TYR A 162 4.18 -14.25 8.34
N VAL A 163 5.42 -13.86 8.57
CA VAL A 163 6.56 -14.79 8.46
C VAL A 163 6.89 -15.39 9.83
N ARG A 164 6.89 -16.71 9.91
CA ARG A 164 7.29 -17.39 11.16
C ARG A 164 8.75 -17.11 11.44
N TYR A 165 9.10 -16.79 12.69
CA TYR A 165 10.48 -16.46 13.13
C TYR A 165 11.52 -17.50 12.63
N ARG A 166 11.19 -18.79 12.63
CA ARG A 166 12.06 -19.86 12.13
C ARG A 166 12.40 -19.76 10.63
N ASN A 167 11.54 -19.07 9.85
CA ASN A 167 11.70 -18.90 8.40
C ASN A 167 12.43 -17.60 8.03
N LEU A 168 12.75 -16.78 9.03
CA LEU A 168 13.51 -15.55 8.83
C LEU A 168 14.99 -15.88 8.63
N ASN A 169 15.68 -15.12 7.79
CA ASN A 169 17.13 -15.18 7.70
C ASN A 169 17.79 -14.61 8.97
N GLU A 170 19.06 -14.92 9.20
CA GLU A 170 19.78 -14.52 10.42
C GLU A 170 19.88 -12.99 10.54
N GLU A 171 20.08 -12.27 9.45
CA GLU A 171 20.14 -10.81 9.45
C GLU A 171 18.83 -10.18 9.95
N THR A 172 17.70 -10.68 9.46
CA THR A 172 16.36 -10.22 9.90
C THR A 172 16.10 -10.57 11.37
N LYS A 173 16.55 -11.74 11.84
CA LYS A 173 16.45 -12.12 13.25
C LYS A 173 17.23 -11.18 14.15
N VAL A 174 18.45 -10.80 13.73
CA VAL A 174 19.28 -9.83 14.46
C VAL A 174 18.61 -8.45 14.50
N LEU A 175 18.10 -7.95 13.38
CA LEU A 175 17.39 -6.67 13.30
C LEU A 175 16.16 -6.64 14.23
N LEU A 176 15.35 -7.70 14.24
CA LEU A 176 14.21 -7.79 15.15
C LEU A 176 14.63 -7.81 16.62
N THR A 177 15.71 -8.51 16.96
CA THR A 177 16.20 -8.58 18.33
C THR A 177 16.67 -7.21 18.80
N VAL A 178 17.42 -6.47 17.99
CA VAL A 178 17.90 -5.12 18.29
C VAL A 178 16.72 -4.15 18.44
N SER A 179 15.75 -4.18 17.54
CA SER A 179 14.58 -3.29 17.59
C SER A 179 13.71 -3.54 18.83
N TYR A 180 13.52 -4.80 19.23
CA TYR A 180 12.74 -5.15 20.44
C TYR A 180 13.43 -4.78 21.75
N THR A 181 14.77 -4.78 21.79
CA THR A 181 15.51 -4.36 22.99
C THR A 181 15.42 -2.86 23.21
N HIS A 182 15.35 -2.04 22.15
CA HIS A 182 15.18 -0.59 22.27
C HIS A 182 13.78 -0.17 22.71
N LEU A 183 12.73 -0.93 22.36
CA LEU A 183 11.34 -0.65 22.78
C LEU A 183 11.05 -0.98 24.26
N ARG A 184 11.90 -1.77 24.92
CA ARG A 184 11.79 -2.09 26.36
C ARG A 184 12.53 -1.12 27.29
N ALA A 185 13.26 -0.16 26.76
CA ALA A 185 14.11 0.75 27.52
C ALA A 185 13.48 2.14 27.80
N HIS A 186 12.16 2.31 27.54
CA HIS A 186 11.40 3.52 27.87
C HIS A 186 10.14 3.18 28.66
#